data_15db75cb5bf296f4bd4cf81652676247
#
_entry.id   15db75cb5bf296f4bd4cf81652676247
#
_cell.length_a   1.000
_cell.length_b   1.000
_cell.length_c   1.000
_cell.angle_alpha   90.00
_cell.angle_beta   90.00
_cell.angle_gamma   90.00
#
_symmetry.space_group_name_H-M   'P 1'
#
loop_
_entity.id
_entity.type
_entity.pdbx_description
1 polymer ?
#
loop_
_entity_poly.entity_id
_entity_poly.type
_entity_poly.pdbx_seq_one_letter_code
_entity_poly.pdbx_strand_id
1 'polypeptide(L)'
;MKPQEGVRGNEPAIDAMLKILSKLAITISFCSLLATAAFSDDDEWIPVNPFSGDEEVIAKGRSLFNVHCSHCHGPNAIQGMRKRDLRRLTIKYKDRVTKVFLTTALMGKVEKGMPSWGEIFEEETLWTIYSFLETVQKKKK
;
A
#
# COMPACT_ATOMS: atom_id res chain seq x y z
N MET A 1 41.42 -67.01 41.40
CA MET A 1 40.63 -65.76 41.48
C MET A 1 41.44 -64.67 40.77
N LYS A 2 41.00 -64.22 39.58
CA LYS A 2 41.64 -63.12 38.85
C LYS A 2 40.86 -61.83 39.08
N PRO A 3 41.49 -60.69 39.32
CA PRO A 3 40.79 -59.43 39.46
C PRO A 3 40.34 -58.95 38.07
N GLN A 4 39.13 -58.38 38.02
CA GLN A 4 38.54 -57.73 36.84
C GLN A 4 39.25 -56.39 36.60
N GLU A 5 39.80 -56.20 35.41
CA GLU A 5 40.30 -54.91 34.95
C GLU A 5 39.12 -53.98 34.62
N GLY A 6 39.07 -52.89 35.33
CA GLY A 6 38.05 -51.81 35.09
C GLY A 6 38.25 -51.10 33.75
N VAL A 7 37.21 -51.07 32.92
CA VAL A 7 37.16 -50.31 31.72
C VAL A 7 37.17 -48.82 32.10
N ARG A 8 38.29 -48.12 31.85
CA ARG A 8 38.37 -46.64 31.98
C ARG A 8 37.67 -46.03 30.80
N GLY A 9 36.52 -45.48 31.08
CA GLY A 9 35.69 -44.77 30.11
C GLY A 9 36.40 -43.55 29.50
N ASN A 10 36.09 -43.32 28.27
CA ASN A 10 36.64 -42.29 27.39
C ASN A 10 36.05 -40.91 27.70
N GLU A 11 36.07 -40.49 28.99
CA GLU A 11 35.42 -39.27 29.49
C GLU A 11 35.96 -37.94 28.90
N PRO A 12 37.29 -37.77 28.63
CA PRO A 12 37.77 -36.47 28.13
C PRO A 12 37.32 -36.16 26.68
N ALA A 13 37.03 -37.17 25.87
CA ALA A 13 36.62 -37.00 24.49
C ALA A 13 35.16 -36.53 24.39
N ILE A 14 34.31 -37.04 25.28
CA ILE A 14 32.86 -36.65 25.33
C ILE A 14 32.71 -35.21 25.80
N ASP A 15 33.50 -34.80 26.78
CA ASP A 15 33.45 -33.45 27.35
C ASP A 15 33.95 -32.38 26.35
N ALA A 16 34.98 -32.71 25.58
CA ALA A 16 35.49 -31.87 24.49
C ALA A 16 34.44 -31.70 23.36
N MET A 17 33.76 -32.78 22.99
CA MET A 17 32.73 -32.78 21.95
C MET A 17 31.49 -31.98 22.39
N LEU A 18 31.08 -32.10 23.65
CA LEU A 18 29.96 -31.33 24.21
C LEU A 18 30.23 -29.83 24.24
N LYS A 19 31.46 -29.41 24.54
CA LYS A 19 31.90 -28.00 24.52
C LYS A 19 31.93 -27.42 23.10
N ILE A 20 32.28 -28.21 22.10
CA ILE A 20 32.25 -27.79 20.69
C ILE A 20 30.82 -27.64 20.21
N LEU A 21 29.93 -28.59 20.51
CA LEU A 21 28.51 -28.52 20.14
C LEU A 21 27.80 -27.36 20.80
N SER A 22 28.08 -27.03 22.07
CA SER A 22 27.49 -25.88 22.75
C SER A 22 27.91 -24.53 22.15
N LYS A 23 29.16 -24.41 21.72
CA LYS A 23 29.66 -23.21 21.04
C LYS A 23 29.04 -23.03 19.63
N LEU A 24 28.89 -24.14 18.88
CA LEU A 24 28.24 -24.13 17.59
C LEU A 24 26.74 -23.73 17.70
N ALA A 25 26.03 -24.23 18.69
CA ALA A 25 24.62 -23.90 18.93
C ALA A 25 24.41 -22.41 19.26
N ILE A 26 25.33 -21.81 20.02
CA ILE A 26 25.28 -20.38 20.39
C ILE A 26 25.51 -19.48 19.16
N THR A 27 26.45 -19.84 18.28
CA THR A 27 26.73 -19.06 17.07
C THR A 27 25.60 -19.13 16.06
N ILE A 28 24.94 -20.27 15.90
CA ILE A 28 23.78 -20.43 15.01
C ILE A 28 22.57 -19.67 15.55
N SER A 29 22.34 -19.68 16.87
CA SER A 29 21.25 -18.94 17.51
C SER A 29 21.42 -17.43 17.39
N PHE A 30 22.66 -16.92 17.49
CA PHE A 30 22.93 -15.49 17.34
C PHE A 30 22.79 -15.00 15.90
N CYS A 31 23.13 -15.82 14.90
CA CYS A 31 22.97 -15.49 13.49
C CYS A 31 21.50 -15.44 13.05
N SER A 32 20.63 -16.26 13.68
CA SER A 32 19.17 -16.25 13.40
C SER A 32 18.45 -15.02 13.92
N LEU A 33 18.96 -14.34 14.95
CA LEU A 33 18.36 -13.11 15.48
C LEU A 33 18.66 -11.87 14.63
N LEU A 34 19.68 -11.89 13.78
CA LEU A 34 20.06 -10.76 12.92
C LEU A 34 19.37 -10.78 11.55
N ALA A 35 18.67 -11.85 11.20
CA ALA A 35 18.06 -12.02 9.88
C ALA A 35 16.60 -11.50 9.78
N THR A 36 16.02 -10.96 10.86
CA THR A 36 14.62 -10.51 10.86
C THR A 36 14.44 -8.98 10.73
N ALA A 37 15.48 -8.24 10.39
CA ALA A 37 15.45 -6.77 10.34
C ALA A 37 15.62 -6.20 8.93
N ALA A 38 15.01 -6.79 7.89
CA ALA A 38 15.10 -6.18 6.57
C ALA A 38 13.99 -6.67 5.61
N PHE A 39 12.73 -6.51 6.00
CA PHE A 39 11.63 -6.46 5.04
C PHE A 39 10.60 -5.47 5.55
N SER A 40 10.95 -4.18 5.49
CA SER A 40 9.99 -3.09 5.49
C SER A 40 10.00 -2.51 4.07
N ASP A 41 9.56 -3.30 3.11
CA ASP A 41 9.18 -2.81 1.78
C ASP A 41 7.71 -2.39 1.86
N ASP A 42 7.45 -1.33 2.61
CA ASP A 42 6.23 -0.53 2.46
C ASP A 42 6.44 0.49 1.33
N ASP A 43 6.93 0.06 0.19
CA ASP A 43 6.77 0.81 -1.06
C ASP A 43 5.30 0.70 -1.50
N GLU A 44 4.46 1.44 -0.79
CA GLU A 44 3.05 1.58 -1.14
C GLU A 44 2.96 2.16 -2.56
N TRP A 45 2.67 1.32 -3.55
CA TRP A 45 2.49 1.74 -4.93
C TRP A 45 1.48 2.87 -5.05
N ILE A 46 1.92 4.02 -5.54
CA ILE A 46 1.09 5.21 -5.77
C ILE A 46 0.99 5.40 -7.28
N PRO A 47 -0.19 5.18 -7.87
CA PRO A 47 -0.37 5.36 -9.30
C PRO A 47 -0.24 6.84 -9.68
N VAL A 48 0.39 7.10 -10.82
CA VAL A 48 0.53 8.44 -11.40
C VAL A 48 -0.49 8.60 -12.51
N ASN A 49 -1.17 9.75 -12.56
CA ASN A 49 -2.08 10.07 -13.65
C ASN A 49 -1.29 10.27 -14.95
N PRO A 50 -1.51 9.42 -15.98
CA PRO A 50 -0.77 9.52 -17.23
C PRO A 50 -1.15 10.73 -18.08
N PHE A 51 -2.28 11.39 -17.78
CA PHE A 51 -2.85 12.49 -18.55
C PHE A 51 -2.80 13.84 -17.80
N SER A 52 -2.00 13.94 -16.75
CA SER A 52 -1.92 15.17 -15.95
C SER A 52 -1.42 16.33 -16.83
N GLY A 53 -2.20 17.44 -16.84
CA GLY A 53 -1.85 18.64 -17.60
C GLY A 53 -2.27 18.64 -19.07
N ASP A 54 -2.83 17.56 -19.62
CA ASP A 54 -3.35 17.51 -20.98
C ASP A 54 -4.71 18.24 -21.05
N GLU A 55 -4.75 19.37 -21.75
CA GLU A 55 -5.95 20.24 -21.82
C GLU A 55 -7.13 19.57 -22.51
N GLU A 56 -6.90 18.75 -23.55
CA GLU A 56 -7.96 18.05 -24.25
C GLU A 56 -8.57 16.97 -23.37
N VAL A 57 -7.73 16.21 -22.66
CA VAL A 57 -8.15 15.20 -21.71
C VAL A 57 -8.87 15.83 -20.52
N ILE A 58 -8.42 16.98 -20.03
CA ILE A 58 -9.07 17.74 -18.96
C ILE A 58 -10.49 18.17 -19.39
N ALA A 59 -10.66 18.69 -20.61
CA ALA A 59 -11.98 19.10 -21.12
C ALA A 59 -12.92 17.89 -21.25
N LYS A 60 -12.44 16.77 -21.79
CA LYS A 60 -13.18 15.50 -21.85
C LYS A 60 -13.54 15.00 -20.45
N GLY A 61 -12.58 15.03 -19.53
CA GLY A 61 -12.78 14.63 -18.13
C GLY A 61 -13.83 15.45 -17.41
N ARG A 62 -13.86 16.76 -17.66
CA ARG A 62 -14.91 17.65 -17.15
C ARG A 62 -16.31 17.25 -17.65
N SER A 63 -16.42 16.92 -18.93
CA SER A 63 -17.68 16.46 -19.52
C SER A 63 -18.14 15.14 -18.91
N LEU A 64 -17.27 14.15 -18.84
CA LEU A 64 -17.55 12.85 -18.21
C LEU A 64 -17.95 13.01 -16.74
N PHE A 65 -17.22 13.85 -15.99
CA PHE A 65 -17.54 14.15 -14.60
C PHE A 65 -18.95 14.74 -14.46
N ASN A 66 -19.31 15.71 -15.29
CA ASN A 66 -20.62 16.34 -15.21
C ASN A 66 -21.76 15.40 -15.58
N VAL A 67 -21.54 14.45 -16.46
CA VAL A 67 -22.54 13.43 -16.83
C VAL A 67 -22.74 12.40 -15.72
N HIS A 68 -21.65 11.87 -15.16
CA HIS A 68 -21.70 10.66 -14.33
C HIS A 68 -21.53 10.92 -12.83
N CYS A 69 -20.81 11.97 -12.43
CA CYS A 69 -20.40 12.17 -11.04
C CYS A 69 -21.12 13.37 -10.39
N SER A 70 -21.59 14.36 -11.20
CA SER A 70 -22.10 15.63 -10.70
C SER A 70 -23.35 15.51 -9.85
N HIS A 71 -24.19 14.49 -10.07
CA HIS A 71 -25.40 14.27 -9.28
C HIS A 71 -25.11 14.21 -7.77
N CYS A 72 -24.02 13.56 -7.38
CA CYS A 72 -23.62 13.46 -5.97
C CYS A 72 -22.53 14.47 -5.58
N HIS A 73 -21.63 14.81 -6.51
CA HIS A 73 -20.46 15.62 -6.24
C HIS A 73 -20.58 17.08 -6.68
N GLY A 74 -21.74 17.45 -7.25
CA GLY A 74 -22.06 18.78 -7.74
C GLY A 74 -21.43 19.09 -9.12
N PRO A 75 -22.09 19.94 -9.91
CA PRO A 75 -21.59 20.36 -11.21
C PRO A 75 -20.18 20.96 -11.09
N ASN A 76 -19.29 20.58 -12.00
CA ASN A 76 -17.89 21.00 -11.98
C ASN A 76 -17.19 20.75 -10.62
N ALA A 77 -17.58 19.70 -9.91
CA ALA A 77 -17.11 19.33 -8.57
C ALA A 77 -17.41 20.39 -7.48
N ILE A 78 -18.30 21.33 -7.74
CA ILE A 78 -18.69 22.35 -6.77
C ILE A 78 -19.82 21.80 -5.90
N GLN A 79 -19.48 21.41 -4.68
CA GLN A 79 -20.40 20.82 -3.72
C GLN A 79 -20.28 21.52 -2.36
N GLY A 80 -21.44 21.92 -1.80
CA GLY A 80 -21.49 22.54 -0.47
C GLY A 80 -21.22 21.57 0.67
N MET A 81 -21.61 20.32 0.51
CA MET A 81 -21.43 19.30 1.52
C MET A 81 -19.96 18.83 1.55
N ARG A 82 -19.23 19.15 2.62
CA ARG A 82 -17.79 18.91 2.76
C ARG A 82 -17.38 17.46 2.51
N LYS A 83 -18.20 16.48 2.89
CA LYS A 83 -17.92 15.06 2.69
C LYS A 83 -17.95 14.61 1.23
N ARG A 84 -18.66 15.36 0.37
CA ARG A 84 -18.81 15.10 -1.07
C ARG A 84 -18.02 16.06 -1.96
N ASP A 85 -17.33 17.05 -1.38
CA ASP A 85 -16.52 18.06 -2.10
C ASP A 85 -15.17 17.47 -2.53
N LEU A 86 -15.09 17.00 -3.77
CA LEU A 86 -13.89 16.39 -4.33
C LEU A 86 -12.73 17.39 -4.57
N ARG A 87 -13.00 18.71 -4.50
CA ARG A 87 -11.93 19.72 -4.57
C ARG A 87 -11.00 19.73 -3.36
N ARG A 88 -11.20 18.85 -2.41
CA ARG A 88 -10.43 18.76 -1.17
C ARG A 88 -9.61 17.48 -1.08
N LEU A 89 -9.50 16.73 -2.17
CA LEU A 89 -8.82 15.46 -2.19
C LEU A 89 -7.33 15.60 -1.82
N THR A 90 -6.62 16.55 -2.44
CA THR A 90 -5.20 16.82 -2.16
C THR A 90 -4.95 17.27 -0.71
N ILE A 91 -5.84 18.09 -0.15
CA ILE A 91 -5.76 18.51 1.25
C ILE A 91 -5.92 17.31 2.20
N LYS A 92 -6.81 16.38 1.85
CA LYS A 92 -7.17 15.25 2.71
C LYS A 92 -6.20 14.09 2.60
N TYR A 93 -5.75 13.77 1.39
CA TYR A 93 -5.00 12.54 1.11
C TYR A 93 -3.55 12.77 0.73
N LYS A 94 -3.15 14.04 0.49
CA LYS A 94 -1.79 14.46 0.13
C LYS A 94 -1.25 13.64 -1.05
N ASP A 95 -0.07 13.06 -0.91
CA ASP A 95 0.65 12.20 -1.84
C ASP A 95 -0.11 10.92 -2.24
N ARG A 96 -0.99 10.43 -1.39
CA ARG A 96 -1.83 9.24 -1.69
C ARG A 96 -3.12 9.56 -2.45
N VAL A 97 -3.29 10.79 -2.92
CA VAL A 97 -4.55 11.25 -3.53
C VAL A 97 -4.96 10.42 -4.76
N THR A 98 -4.02 10.13 -5.64
CA THR A 98 -4.25 9.34 -6.87
C THR A 98 -4.70 7.92 -6.56
N LYS A 99 -3.99 7.25 -5.65
CA LYS A 99 -4.35 5.90 -5.18
C LYS A 99 -5.75 5.88 -4.57
N VAL A 100 -6.04 6.82 -3.67
CA VAL A 100 -7.35 6.88 -2.99
C VAL A 100 -8.46 7.19 -3.99
N PHE A 101 -8.23 8.11 -4.94
CA PHE A 101 -9.20 8.40 -5.98
C PHE A 101 -9.49 7.16 -6.81
N LEU A 102 -8.46 6.57 -7.41
CA LEU A 102 -8.60 5.44 -8.32
C LEU A 102 -9.27 4.25 -7.64
N THR A 103 -8.76 3.82 -6.48
CA THR A 103 -9.33 2.70 -5.73
C THR A 103 -10.79 2.98 -5.35
N THR A 104 -11.10 4.21 -4.89
CA THR A 104 -12.47 4.56 -4.51
C THR A 104 -13.41 4.63 -5.71
N ALA A 105 -12.96 5.09 -6.86
CA ALA A 105 -13.76 5.11 -8.07
C ALA A 105 -13.99 3.70 -8.62
N LEU A 106 -12.95 2.89 -8.70
CA LEU A 106 -13.06 1.51 -9.17
C LEU A 106 -14.02 0.69 -8.30
N MET A 107 -13.83 0.69 -7.01
CA MET A 107 -14.57 -0.16 -6.07
C MET A 107 -15.89 0.44 -5.59
N GLY A 108 -16.08 1.76 -5.75
CA GLY A 108 -17.22 2.47 -5.18
C GLY A 108 -17.21 2.56 -3.66
N LYS A 109 -18.31 3.04 -3.12
CA LYS A 109 -18.70 3.00 -1.71
C LYS A 109 -20.19 2.77 -1.65
N VAL A 110 -20.60 1.57 -2.02
CA VAL A 110 -22.02 1.22 -2.24
C VAL A 110 -22.86 1.50 -1.01
N GLU A 111 -22.33 1.22 0.16
CA GLU A 111 -22.97 1.50 1.47
C GLU A 111 -23.22 3.00 1.73
N LYS A 112 -22.56 3.88 0.94
CA LYS A 112 -22.75 5.35 0.98
C LYS A 112 -23.39 5.91 -0.28
N GLY A 113 -23.90 5.03 -1.14
CA GLY A 113 -24.58 5.36 -2.38
C GLY A 113 -23.65 5.76 -3.54
N MET A 114 -22.35 5.42 -3.47
CA MET A 114 -21.42 5.59 -4.58
C MET A 114 -21.24 4.26 -5.30
N PRO A 115 -21.62 4.12 -6.58
CA PRO A 115 -21.48 2.87 -7.33
C PRO A 115 -20.02 2.53 -7.59
N SER A 116 -19.76 1.27 -7.90
CA SER A 116 -18.50 0.78 -8.45
C SER A 116 -18.39 1.20 -9.91
N TRP A 117 -17.54 2.19 -10.19
CA TRP A 117 -17.36 2.67 -11.56
C TRP A 117 -16.45 1.76 -12.40
N GLY A 118 -15.64 0.91 -11.77
CA GLY A 118 -14.81 -0.08 -12.45
C GLY A 118 -15.62 -1.16 -13.19
N GLU A 119 -16.91 -1.30 -12.90
CA GLU A 119 -17.82 -2.17 -13.65
C GLU A 119 -18.38 -1.50 -14.92
N ILE A 120 -18.21 -0.17 -15.05
CA ILE A 120 -18.81 0.66 -16.10
C ILE A 120 -17.72 1.28 -16.98
N PHE A 121 -16.61 1.68 -16.37
CA PHE A 121 -15.51 2.41 -17.02
C PHE A 121 -14.20 1.67 -16.90
N GLU A 122 -13.44 1.69 -17.98
CA GLU A 122 -12.02 1.35 -17.96
C GLU A 122 -11.24 2.36 -17.11
N GLU A 123 -10.11 1.93 -16.56
CA GLU A 123 -9.25 2.76 -15.71
C GLU A 123 -8.84 4.07 -16.40
N GLU A 124 -8.57 4.04 -17.71
CA GLU A 124 -8.24 5.20 -18.52
C GLU A 124 -9.31 6.29 -18.45
N THR A 125 -10.59 5.90 -18.47
CA THR A 125 -11.71 6.84 -18.33
C THR A 125 -11.73 7.49 -16.96
N LEU A 126 -11.40 6.76 -15.92
CA LEU A 126 -11.28 7.29 -14.57
C LEU A 126 -10.11 8.26 -14.43
N TRP A 127 -8.97 7.98 -15.08
CA TRP A 127 -7.85 8.92 -15.15
C TRP A 127 -8.22 10.19 -15.93
N THR A 128 -8.97 10.06 -17.00
CA THR A 128 -9.51 11.20 -17.75
C THR A 128 -10.35 12.09 -16.85
N ILE A 129 -11.25 11.51 -16.04
CA ILE A 129 -12.06 12.27 -15.06
C ILE A 129 -11.15 12.89 -13.98
N TYR A 130 -10.13 12.17 -13.54
CA TYR A 130 -9.22 12.67 -12.51
C TYR A 130 -8.39 13.86 -13.01
N SER A 131 -7.98 13.89 -14.29
CA SER A 131 -7.28 15.03 -14.89
C SER A 131 -8.06 16.33 -14.74
N PHE A 132 -9.39 16.29 -14.91
CA PHE A 132 -10.22 17.44 -14.58
C PHE A 132 -10.23 17.76 -13.08
N LEU A 133 -10.34 16.75 -12.21
CA LEU A 133 -10.35 16.96 -10.76
C LEU A 133 -9.05 17.57 -10.24
N GLU A 134 -7.91 17.29 -10.85
CA GLU A 134 -6.63 17.94 -10.52
C GLU A 134 -6.69 19.45 -10.67
N THR A 135 -7.37 19.95 -11.71
CA THR A 135 -7.46 21.39 -11.98
C THR A 135 -8.30 22.17 -10.99
N VAL A 136 -9.21 21.52 -10.29
CA VAL A 136 -10.17 22.16 -9.37
C VAL A 136 -9.81 21.99 -7.89
N GLN A 137 -8.63 21.44 -7.57
CA GLN A 137 -8.23 21.23 -6.20
C GLN A 137 -8.02 22.55 -5.43
N LYS A 138 -8.54 22.59 -4.21
CA LYS A 138 -8.33 23.73 -3.30
C LYS A 138 -6.94 23.72 -2.69
N LYS A 139 -6.33 24.87 -2.58
CA LYS A 139 -5.09 25.03 -1.81
C LYS A 139 -5.38 25.03 -0.31
N LYS A 140 -4.46 24.51 0.48
CA LYS A 140 -4.51 24.65 1.95
C LYS A 140 -4.27 26.13 2.27
N LYS A 141 -5.22 26.76 2.96
CA LYS A 141 -5.00 28.09 3.56
C LYS A 141 -4.08 27.98 4.75
#